data_5ad736d9a10ab3a111e6e0b9ae41f8b2
#
_entry.id   5ad736d9a10ab3a111e6e0b9ae41f8b2
#
_cell.length_a   1.000
_cell.length_b   1.000
_cell.length_c   1.000
_cell.angle_alpha   90.00
_cell.angle_beta   90.00
_cell.angle_gamma   90.00
#
_symmetry.space_group_name_H-M   'P 1'
#
loop_
_entity.id
_entity.type
_entity.pdbx_description
1 polymer ?
#
loop_
_entity_poly.entity_id
_entity_poly.type
_entity_poly.pdbx_seq_one_letter_code
_entity_poly.pdbx_strand_id
1 'polypeptide(L)'
;MDGQGGLFERAAYQPLAERLRPQTLEEFVGQEHLLGKGKILRRLIESDRITSMIFWGPPGVGKTTLAQIIAARTQAKFINFSAVTSGIKDIRTVMQEAERRRIYGERIIVFVDEIHRFNKAQQDAFLPFVEKGSIVLIGATTENPSFEINSALLSRCRVFVLQGLTTDDIARLLRHALSAERGLRDLHVHLSEEGLAAVAAFANGDARSALSTLEMLVMNADERDGEIYVTEENLAQCISRKSLLYDKSGEEHYNLISALHKSMRNSDPDAAVYWLARMLEAGEDPLYVARRVTRFAAEDVGLADPRALEIAVAAYQACHYIGFPECNVHLTEAVIYLSLAPKSNAMETAYLAAAADARTMLAEPVPFVIRNAPTKLMKELDYGKGYQYAHDTEEHITNMQCLPDALVGKAYYHPTEQGMEGRFRERLDWIKNWKKNHPPRNKSDK
;
A
#
# COMPACT_ATOMS: atom_id res chain seq x y z
N MET A 1 10.16 27.54 -56.06
CA MET A 1 11.43 27.38 -55.34
C MET A 1 11.29 28.09 -54.03
N ASP A 2 11.33 27.29 -53.01
CA ASP A 2 11.74 27.61 -51.63
C ASP A 2 10.85 28.59 -50.84
N GLY A 3 10.31 28.25 -49.73
CA GLY A 3 10.58 27.24 -48.71
C GLY A 3 9.44 27.23 -47.72
N GLN A 4 8.87 26.09 -47.58
CA GLN A 4 8.05 25.74 -46.42
C GLN A 4 9.00 25.37 -45.30
N GLY A 5 9.40 26.35 -44.50
CA GLY A 5 9.98 26.10 -43.20
C GLY A 5 8.85 25.70 -42.24
N GLY A 6 8.75 24.40 -41.95
CA GLY A 6 7.76 23.89 -41.02
C GLY A 6 7.90 24.52 -39.66
N LEU A 7 6.80 24.89 -39.04
CA LEU A 7 6.67 25.46 -37.67
C LEU A 7 7.20 24.56 -36.53
N PHE A 8 7.87 23.47 -36.88
CA PHE A 8 8.48 22.50 -35.92
C PHE A 8 9.99 22.34 -36.10
N GLU A 9 10.74 23.42 -36.35
CA GLU A 9 12.19 23.37 -36.20
C GLU A 9 12.57 23.29 -34.71
N ARG A 10 12.55 22.05 -34.18
CA ARG A 10 13.57 21.44 -33.33
C ARG A 10 13.98 22.15 -32.05
N ALA A 11 13.08 22.68 -31.27
CA ALA A 11 13.21 22.53 -29.84
C ALA A 11 12.69 21.12 -29.48
N ALA A 12 13.42 20.29 -28.75
CA ALA A 12 12.95 18.96 -28.36
C ALA A 12 11.58 19.13 -27.70
N TYR A 13 10.56 18.40 -28.23
CA TYR A 13 9.19 18.45 -27.72
C TYR A 13 9.21 18.21 -26.21
N GLN A 14 8.75 19.20 -25.46
CA GLN A 14 8.65 19.10 -24.01
C GLN A 14 7.17 19.08 -23.62
N PRO A 15 6.69 18.00 -22.94
CA PRO A 15 5.30 17.88 -22.53
C PRO A 15 4.82 19.09 -21.72
N LEU A 16 3.54 19.46 -21.88
CA LEU A 16 2.92 20.60 -21.19
C LEU A 16 3.10 20.53 -19.67
N ALA A 17 2.97 19.36 -19.07
CA ALA A 17 3.18 19.12 -17.64
C ALA A 17 4.61 19.43 -17.18
N GLU A 18 5.61 19.31 -18.04
CA GLU A 18 6.99 19.67 -17.72
C GLU A 18 7.25 21.17 -17.92
N ARG A 19 6.70 21.75 -18.99
CA ARG A 19 6.81 23.18 -19.27
C ARG A 19 6.17 24.04 -18.19
N LEU A 20 5.03 23.58 -17.65
CA LEU A 20 4.26 24.28 -16.60
C LEU A 20 4.63 23.85 -15.17
N ARG A 21 5.72 23.10 -15.02
CA ARG A 21 6.16 22.71 -13.67
C ARG A 21 6.39 23.95 -12.82
N PRO A 22 5.73 24.08 -11.64
CA PRO A 22 5.93 25.18 -10.73
C PRO A 22 7.41 25.35 -10.33
N GLN A 23 7.90 26.58 -10.33
CA GLN A 23 9.25 26.93 -9.95
C GLN A 23 9.31 27.58 -8.56
N THR A 24 8.18 28.12 -8.09
CA THR A 24 8.06 28.79 -6.79
C THR A 24 6.90 28.20 -5.99
N LEU A 25 6.87 28.49 -4.68
CA LEU A 25 5.76 28.10 -3.81
C LEU A 25 4.45 28.80 -4.18
N GLU A 26 4.55 29.98 -4.77
CA GLU A 26 3.42 30.81 -5.21
C GLU A 26 2.74 30.23 -6.45
N GLU A 27 3.50 29.58 -7.33
CA GLU A 27 2.99 28.84 -8.49
C GLU A 27 2.42 27.46 -8.11
N PHE A 28 2.73 26.97 -6.91
CA PHE A 28 2.35 25.63 -6.49
C PHE A 28 0.86 25.58 -6.12
N VAL A 29 0.08 24.78 -6.83
CA VAL A 29 -1.37 24.66 -6.65
C VAL A 29 -1.69 23.61 -5.60
N GLY A 30 -2.63 23.93 -4.70
CA GLY A 30 -3.11 23.02 -3.66
C GLY A 30 -2.18 22.94 -2.45
N GLN A 31 -2.38 21.90 -1.62
CA GLN A 31 -1.61 21.61 -0.40
C GLN A 31 -1.64 22.76 0.65
N GLU A 32 -2.73 23.50 0.72
CA GLU A 32 -2.90 24.63 1.66
C GLU A 32 -2.66 24.24 3.12
N HIS A 33 -2.96 23.00 3.50
CA HIS A 33 -2.74 22.46 4.84
C HIS A 33 -1.25 22.33 5.20
N LEU A 34 -0.35 22.26 4.21
CA LEU A 34 1.12 22.20 4.36
C LEU A 34 1.82 23.51 4.01
N LEU A 35 1.37 24.16 2.94
CA LEU A 35 2.05 25.29 2.30
C LEU A 35 1.35 26.66 2.54
N GLY A 36 0.15 26.66 3.13
CA GLY A 36 -0.55 27.89 3.50
C GLY A 36 0.27 28.76 4.48
N LYS A 37 -0.08 30.06 4.58
CA LYS A 37 0.61 31.00 5.49
C LYS A 37 0.68 30.46 6.92
N GLY A 38 1.85 30.44 7.53
CA GLY A 38 2.07 29.99 8.89
C GLY A 38 2.12 28.46 9.09
N LYS A 39 1.94 27.67 8.04
CA LYS A 39 2.05 26.22 8.11
C LYS A 39 3.49 25.77 8.28
N ILE A 40 3.65 24.58 8.88
CA ILE A 40 4.96 24.14 9.36
C ILE A 40 5.97 23.94 8.23
N LEU A 41 5.55 23.29 7.12
CA LEU A 41 6.43 23.04 5.98
C LEU A 41 6.84 24.35 5.31
N ARG A 42 5.89 25.27 5.09
CA ARG A 42 6.18 26.59 4.54
C ARG A 42 7.20 27.36 5.40
N ARG A 43 7.02 27.37 6.72
CA ARG A 43 7.97 28.04 7.64
C ARG A 43 9.37 27.40 7.59
N LEU A 44 9.47 26.07 7.49
CA LEU A 44 10.75 25.39 7.34
C LEU A 44 11.47 25.81 6.06
N ILE A 45 10.73 25.94 4.96
CA ILE A 45 11.26 26.37 3.66
C ILE A 45 11.70 27.85 3.74
N GLU A 46 10.84 28.72 4.25
CA GLU A 46 11.11 30.17 4.34
C GLU A 46 12.24 30.50 5.31
N SER A 47 12.41 29.73 6.39
CA SER A 47 13.50 29.95 7.37
C SER A 47 14.79 29.20 7.03
N ASP A 48 14.85 28.53 5.90
CA ASP A 48 15.99 27.70 5.47
C ASP A 48 16.43 26.64 6.51
N ARG A 49 15.46 26.10 7.26
CA ARG A 49 15.68 25.07 8.29
C ARG A 49 15.14 23.72 7.84
N ILE A 50 15.57 23.27 6.67
CA ILE A 50 15.11 22.01 6.09
C ILE A 50 15.77 20.84 6.80
N THR A 51 14.95 19.86 7.19
CA THR A 51 15.36 18.56 7.74
C THR A 51 14.94 17.43 6.79
N SER A 52 15.48 16.25 6.97
CA SER A 52 15.06 15.09 6.18
C SER A 52 13.58 14.82 6.36
N MET A 53 12.90 14.47 5.25
CA MET A 53 11.46 14.31 5.20
C MET A 53 11.01 13.27 4.18
N ILE A 54 9.79 12.78 4.37
CA ILE A 54 9.11 11.89 3.45
C ILE A 54 7.83 12.59 2.97
N PHE A 55 7.66 12.70 1.67
CA PHE A 55 6.42 13.13 1.04
C PHE A 55 5.58 11.91 0.68
N TRP A 56 4.47 11.75 1.34
CA TRP A 56 3.52 10.69 1.10
C TRP A 56 2.23 11.23 0.51
N GLY A 57 1.74 10.63 -0.57
CA GLY A 57 0.48 11.02 -1.19
C GLY A 57 0.33 10.46 -2.60
N PRO A 58 -0.85 10.61 -3.23
CA PRO A 58 -1.16 10.05 -4.53
C PRO A 58 -0.23 10.58 -5.64
N PRO A 59 -0.22 9.95 -6.83
CA PRO A 59 0.55 10.44 -7.97
C PRO A 59 0.07 11.82 -8.42
N GLY A 60 0.92 12.56 -9.12
CA GLY A 60 0.57 13.83 -9.75
C GLY A 60 0.29 15.03 -8.82
N VAL A 61 0.43 14.89 -7.48
CA VAL A 61 0.19 15.98 -6.52
C VAL A 61 1.38 16.91 -6.29
N GLY A 62 2.48 16.71 -7.03
CA GLY A 62 3.63 17.63 -7.02
C GLY A 62 4.76 17.26 -6.04
N LYS A 63 4.87 16.01 -5.54
CA LYS A 63 5.94 15.58 -4.60
C LYS A 63 7.35 15.95 -5.12
N THR A 64 7.67 15.57 -6.34
CA THR A 64 8.97 15.86 -6.99
C THR A 64 9.17 17.36 -7.21
N THR A 65 8.12 18.05 -7.65
CA THR A 65 8.13 19.50 -7.87
C THR A 65 8.39 20.26 -6.58
N LEU A 66 7.73 19.88 -5.49
CA LEU A 66 7.94 20.51 -4.18
C LEU A 66 9.37 20.31 -3.69
N ALA A 67 9.96 19.14 -3.87
CA ALA A 67 11.36 18.88 -3.53
C ALA A 67 12.33 19.78 -4.34
N GLN A 68 12.06 19.98 -5.63
CA GLN A 68 12.85 20.89 -6.48
C GLN A 68 12.73 22.35 -6.05
N ILE A 69 11.52 22.83 -5.73
CA ILE A 69 11.29 24.18 -5.21
C ILE A 69 12.05 24.40 -3.90
N ILE A 70 12.03 23.42 -3.00
CA ILE A 70 12.78 23.46 -1.73
C ILE A 70 14.28 23.60 -2.03
N ALA A 71 14.81 22.77 -2.91
CA ALA A 71 16.24 22.82 -3.25
C ALA A 71 16.65 24.16 -3.86
N ALA A 72 15.87 24.68 -4.81
CA ALA A 72 16.13 25.97 -5.45
C ALA A 72 16.10 27.10 -4.43
N ARG A 73 15.12 27.10 -3.51
CA ARG A 73 14.99 28.18 -2.52
C ARG A 73 16.09 28.16 -1.45
N THR A 74 16.58 26.98 -1.10
CA THR A 74 17.63 26.80 -0.07
C THR A 74 19.05 26.84 -0.66
N GLN A 75 19.19 27.08 -1.95
CA GLN A 75 20.48 27.08 -2.68
C GLN A 75 21.26 25.76 -2.49
N ALA A 76 20.56 24.68 -2.18
CA ALA A 76 21.16 23.38 -2.00
C ALA A 76 21.35 22.67 -3.35
N LYS A 77 22.41 21.90 -3.47
CA LYS A 77 22.60 21.02 -4.62
C LYS A 77 21.56 19.92 -4.59
N PHE A 78 20.75 19.84 -5.65
CA PHE A 78 19.72 18.80 -5.79
C PHE A 78 20.26 17.59 -6.53
N ILE A 79 20.15 16.41 -5.91
CA ILE A 79 20.52 15.14 -6.52
C ILE A 79 19.28 14.27 -6.55
N ASN A 80 18.88 13.86 -7.74
CA ASN A 80 17.70 13.02 -7.94
C ASN A 80 18.10 11.56 -8.13
N PHE A 81 17.54 10.66 -7.29
CA PHE A 81 17.63 9.23 -7.45
C PHE A 81 16.28 8.66 -7.86
N SER A 82 16.31 7.81 -8.88
CA SER A 82 15.18 6.92 -9.16
C SER A 82 15.41 5.59 -8.49
N ALA A 83 14.51 5.15 -7.63
CA ALA A 83 14.59 3.85 -6.97
C ALA A 83 14.51 2.67 -7.97
N VAL A 84 14.05 2.91 -9.20
CA VAL A 84 13.96 1.90 -10.26
C VAL A 84 15.33 1.63 -10.91
N THR A 85 16.17 2.65 -11.06
CA THR A 85 17.41 2.56 -11.85
C THR A 85 18.69 2.60 -11.01
N SER A 86 18.62 3.04 -9.74
CA SER A 86 19.80 3.27 -8.91
C SER A 86 20.15 2.06 -8.05
N GLY A 87 21.40 1.57 -8.19
CA GLY A 87 21.95 0.51 -7.37
C GLY A 87 22.57 1.00 -6.05
N ILE A 88 22.84 0.09 -5.12
CA ILE A 88 23.49 0.41 -3.82
C ILE A 88 24.87 1.05 -3.99
N LYS A 89 25.59 0.72 -5.08
CA LYS A 89 26.91 1.30 -5.40
C LYS A 89 26.77 2.78 -5.76
N ASP A 90 25.75 3.14 -6.54
CA ASP A 90 25.48 4.52 -6.96
C ASP A 90 25.13 5.37 -5.74
N ILE A 91 24.29 4.85 -4.85
CA ILE A 91 23.93 5.50 -3.58
C ILE A 91 25.21 5.81 -2.79
N ARG A 92 26.07 4.80 -2.57
CA ARG A 92 27.31 4.97 -1.80
C ARG A 92 28.25 6.01 -2.42
N THR A 93 28.40 6.00 -3.74
CA THR A 93 29.26 6.96 -4.45
C THR A 93 28.79 8.39 -4.24
N VAL A 94 27.49 8.64 -4.40
CA VAL A 94 26.89 9.96 -4.20
C VAL A 94 26.97 10.39 -2.74
N MET A 95 26.75 9.46 -1.80
CA MET A 95 26.88 9.76 -0.37
C MET A 95 28.32 10.17 0.02
N GLN A 96 29.32 9.51 -0.52
CA GLN A 96 30.72 9.88 -0.30
C GLN A 96 31.06 11.25 -0.88
N GLU A 97 30.52 11.57 -2.05
CA GLU A 97 30.69 12.89 -2.66
C GLU A 97 29.96 13.96 -1.82
N ALA A 98 28.78 13.67 -1.29
CA ALA A 98 28.05 14.55 -0.39
C ALA A 98 28.87 14.87 0.89
N GLU A 99 29.51 13.85 1.48
CA GLU A 99 30.35 14.05 2.66
C GLU A 99 31.57 14.94 2.36
N ARG A 100 32.21 14.77 1.19
CA ARG A 100 33.31 15.64 0.77
C ARG A 100 32.84 17.07 0.61
N ARG A 101 31.74 17.33 -0.06
CA ARG A 101 31.20 18.68 -0.32
C ARG A 101 30.73 19.40 0.94
N ARG A 102 30.23 18.64 1.93
CA ARG A 102 29.88 19.20 3.23
C ARG A 102 31.06 19.90 3.90
N ILE A 103 32.30 19.41 3.74
CA ILE A 103 33.50 20.02 4.29
C ILE A 103 33.70 21.47 3.74
N TYR A 104 33.22 21.71 2.53
CA TYR A 104 33.24 23.04 1.91
C TYR A 104 31.98 23.88 2.19
N GLY A 105 31.11 23.42 3.09
CA GLY A 105 29.89 24.14 3.47
C GLY A 105 28.72 24.01 2.48
N GLU A 106 28.84 23.14 1.46
CA GLU A 106 27.77 22.92 0.49
C GLU A 106 26.65 22.06 1.12
N ARG A 107 25.40 22.49 0.95
CA ARG A 107 24.22 21.72 1.33
C ARG A 107 23.78 20.85 0.18
N ILE A 108 23.43 19.60 0.48
CA ILE A 108 22.97 18.64 -0.52
C ILE A 108 21.61 18.09 -0.11
N ILE A 109 20.65 18.24 -1.01
CA ILE A 109 19.34 17.58 -0.93
C ILE A 109 19.39 16.37 -1.86
N VAL A 110 19.17 15.20 -1.28
CA VAL A 110 19.02 13.96 -2.02
C VAL A 110 17.53 13.63 -2.09
N PHE A 111 16.99 13.70 -3.28
CA PHE A 111 15.61 13.30 -3.54
C PHE A 111 15.56 11.87 -4.04
N VAL A 112 14.71 11.05 -3.44
CA VAL A 112 14.48 9.65 -3.85
C VAL A 112 13.03 9.51 -4.23
N ASP A 113 12.77 9.39 -5.52
CA ASP A 113 11.43 9.11 -6.02
C ASP A 113 11.09 7.64 -5.83
N GLU A 114 9.84 7.36 -5.41
CA GLU A 114 9.33 6.02 -5.11
C GLU A 114 10.25 5.23 -4.13
N ILE A 115 10.63 5.88 -3.03
CA ILE A 115 11.59 5.35 -2.04
C ILE A 115 11.19 3.96 -1.50
N HIS A 116 9.90 3.61 -1.51
CA HIS A 116 9.39 2.29 -1.12
C HIS A 116 9.92 1.15 -2.00
N ARG A 117 10.38 1.44 -3.23
CA ARG A 117 10.98 0.44 -4.13
C ARG A 117 12.42 0.08 -3.76
N PHE A 118 13.06 0.86 -2.90
CA PHE A 118 14.35 0.49 -2.35
C PHE A 118 14.20 -0.61 -1.30
N ASN A 119 15.02 -1.65 -1.41
CA ASN A 119 15.09 -2.67 -0.38
C ASN A 119 15.70 -2.11 0.92
N LYS A 120 15.60 -2.87 2.00
CA LYS A 120 16.04 -2.46 3.33
C LYS A 120 17.53 -2.03 3.35
N ALA A 121 18.41 -2.75 2.66
CA ALA A 121 19.84 -2.44 2.61
C ALA A 121 20.14 -1.12 1.86
N GLN A 122 19.35 -0.81 0.82
CA GLN A 122 19.45 0.46 0.10
C GLN A 122 18.95 1.63 0.96
N GLN A 123 17.86 1.44 1.69
CA GLN A 123 17.36 2.46 2.62
C GLN A 123 18.33 2.68 3.79
N ASP A 124 18.93 1.61 4.33
CA ASP A 124 19.94 1.70 5.40
C ASP A 124 21.21 2.46 4.96
N ALA A 125 21.55 2.43 3.68
CA ALA A 125 22.70 3.14 3.16
C ALA A 125 22.65 4.68 3.33
N PHE A 126 21.44 5.25 3.49
CA PHE A 126 21.26 6.68 3.76
C PHE A 126 21.46 7.06 5.23
N LEU A 127 21.24 6.11 6.17
CA LEU A 127 21.21 6.40 7.61
C LEU A 127 22.43 7.15 8.13
N PRO A 128 23.69 6.73 7.87
CA PRO A 128 24.86 7.41 8.41
C PRO A 128 24.98 8.87 7.96
N PHE A 129 24.49 9.20 6.77
CA PHE A 129 24.60 10.52 6.16
C PHE A 129 23.46 11.45 6.61
N VAL A 130 22.27 10.88 6.83
CA VAL A 130 21.12 11.58 7.44
C VAL A 130 21.43 11.93 8.90
N GLU A 131 21.98 10.99 9.67
CA GLU A 131 22.35 11.19 11.08
C GLU A 131 23.43 12.27 11.27
N LYS A 132 24.44 12.25 10.40
CA LYS A 132 25.50 13.26 10.43
C LYS A 132 25.07 14.63 9.87
N GLY A 133 23.89 14.71 9.24
CA GLY A 133 23.46 15.90 8.52
C GLY A 133 24.31 16.23 7.27
N SER A 134 24.98 15.22 6.69
CA SER A 134 25.74 15.37 5.47
C SER A 134 24.84 15.55 4.26
N ILE A 135 23.62 15.08 4.34
CA ILE A 135 22.55 15.27 3.37
C ILE A 135 21.25 15.62 4.07
N VAL A 136 20.36 16.28 3.34
CA VAL A 136 18.92 16.30 3.62
C VAL A 136 18.24 15.32 2.69
N LEU A 137 17.68 14.26 3.22
CA LEU A 137 16.93 13.27 2.43
C LEU A 137 15.48 13.72 2.27
N ILE A 138 15.01 13.78 1.03
CA ILE A 138 13.58 13.94 0.72
C ILE A 138 13.14 12.69 -0.03
N GLY A 139 12.44 11.79 0.65
CA GLY A 139 11.82 10.62 0.01
C GLY A 139 10.42 10.93 -0.47
N ALA A 140 10.05 10.48 -1.67
CA ALA A 140 8.68 10.54 -2.15
C ALA A 140 8.12 9.11 -2.28
N THR A 141 6.86 8.93 -1.90
CA THR A 141 6.18 7.64 -2.00
C THR A 141 4.68 7.80 -2.17
N THR A 142 4.07 6.89 -2.90
CA THR A 142 2.62 6.70 -2.96
C THR A 142 2.14 5.69 -1.91
N GLU A 143 3.03 4.85 -1.40
CA GLU A 143 2.73 3.82 -0.41
C GLU A 143 2.81 4.35 1.02
N ASN A 144 2.09 3.69 1.95
CA ASN A 144 2.13 4.09 3.36
C ASN A 144 3.53 3.88 3.95
N PRO A 145 4.22 4.96 4.34
CA PRO A 145 5.60 4.89 4.79
C PRO A 145 5.80 4.04 6.06
N SER A 146 4.76 3.83 6.86
CA SER A 146 4.83 2.99 8.05
C SER A 146 5.04 1.50 7.75
N PHE A 147 4.69 1.05 6.55
CA PHE A 147 4.86 -0.34 6.13
C PHE A 147 6.09 -0.53 5.24
N GLU A 148 6.40 0.47 4.41
CA GLU A 148 7.36 0.33 3.31
C GLU A 148 8.73 0.96 3.63
N ILE A 149 8.78 1.91 4.57
CA ILE A 149 10.03 2.56 4.93
C ILE A 149 10.56 1.96 6.24
N ASN A 150 11.85 1.65 6.23
CA ASN A 150 12.58 1.16 7.39
C ASN A 150 12.38 2.11 8.59
N SER A 151 12.02 1.54 9.74
CA SER A 151 11.73 2.29 10.97
C SER A 151 12.88 3.17 11.44
N ALA A 152 14.13 2.76 11.21
CA ALA A 152 15.31 3.56 11.55
C ALA A 152 15.41 4.82 10.68
N LEU A 153 15.07 4.74 9.39
CA LEU A 153 15.03 5.90 8.49
C LEU A 153 13.83 6.79 8.80
N LEU A 154 12.66 6.17 9.01
CA LEU A 154 11.42 6.88 9.31
C LEU A 154 11.51 7.70 10.59
N SER A 155 12.20 7.19 11.63
CA SER A 155 12.41 7.92 12.91
C SER A 155 13.26 9.19 12.75
N ARG A 156 13.99 9.35 11.65
CA ARG A 156 14.87 10.49 11.35
C ARG A 156 14.29 11.43 10.29
N CYS A 157 13.15 11.08 9.73
CA CYS A 157 12.47 11.86 8.71
C CYS A 157 11.11 12.35 9.23
N ARG A 158 10.74 13.58 8.88
CA ARG A 158 9.37 14.05 9.13
C ARG A 158 8.47 13.68 7.95
N VAL A 159 7.37 13.01 8.22
CA VAL A 159 6.38 12.67 7.19
C VAL A 159 5.45 13.84 6.96
N PHE A 160 5.29 14.23 5.70
CA PHE A 160 4.30 15.19 5.22
C PHE A 160 3.35 14.49 4.25
N VAL A 161 2.07 14.55 4.57
CA VAL A 161 1.02 13.91 3.77
C VAL A 161 0.49 14.92 2.76
N LEU A 162 0.74 14.67 1.47
CA LEU A 162 0.17 15.44 0.37
C LEU A 162 -1.17 14.84 -0.03
N GLN A 163 -2.17 15.68 -0.17
CA GLN A 163 -3.52 15.27 -0.56
C GLN A 163 -3.70 15.36 -2.08
N GLY A 164 -4.63 14.58 -2.63
CA GLY A 164 -5.08 14.74 -4.00
C GLY A 164 -5.56 16.17 -4.24
N LEU A 165 -5.32 16.72 -5.43
CA LEU A 165 -5.80 18.06 -5.77
C LEU A 165 -7.33 18.04 -5.89
N THR A 166 -7.97 19.10 -5.45
CA THR A 166 -9.43 19.24 -5.65
C THR A 166 -9.75 19.51 -7.12
N THR A 167 -10.97 19.25 -7.53
CA THR A 167 -11.43 19.60 -8.90
C THR A 167 -11.23 21.10 -9.19
N ASP A 168 -11.42 21.96 -8.19
CA ASP A 168 -11.16 23.41 -8.33
C ASP A 168 -9.66 23.74 -8.48
N ASP A 169 -8.79 23.02 -7.78
CA ASP A 169 -7.34 23.15 -7.95
C ASP A 169 -6.92 22.79 -9.36
N ILE A 170 -7.41 21.66 -9.87
CA ILE A 170 -7.15 21.22 -11.25
C ILE A 170 -7.73 22.23 -12.25
N ALA A 171 -8.94 22.71 -12.06
CA ALA A 171 -9.54 23.73 -12.94
C ALA A 171 -8.73 25.01 -12.98
N ARG A 172 -8.20 25.47 -11.83
CA ARG A 172 -7.26 26.61 -11.77
C ARG A 172 -5.98 26.34 -12.54
N LEU A 173 -5.40 25.13 -12.40
CA LEU A 173 -4.22 24.70 -13.13
C LEU A 173 -4.45 24.70 -14.64
N LEU A 174 -5.58 24.17 -15.10
CA LEU A 174 -5.92 24.13 -16.53
C LEU A 174 -6.15 25.52 -17.11
N ARG A 175 -6.81 26.44 -16.42
CA ARG A 175 -6.96 27.85 -16.84
C ARG A 175 -5.61 28.53 -16.92
N HIS A 176 -4.74 28.27 -15.95
CA HIS A 176 -3.36 28.78 -16.02
C HIS A 176 -2.62 28.22 -17.22
N ALA A 177 -2.77 26.93 -17.54
CA ALA A 177 -2.15 26.30 -18.69
C ALA A 177 -2.57 26.93 -20.03
N LEU A 178 -3.84 27.32 -20.15
CA LEU A 178 -4.37 27.98 -21.34
C LEU A 178 -3.86 29.44 -21.50
N SER A 179 -3.56 30.13 -20.41
CA SER A 179 -3.21 31.56 -20.41
C SER A 179 -1.70 31.83 -20.26
N ALA A 180 -0.93 30.84 -19.78
CA ALA A 180 0.49 31.01 -19.48
C ALA A 180 1.36 31.05 -20.76
N GLU A 181 2.41 31.84 -20.72
CA GLU A 181 3.40 31.93 -21.80
C GLU A 181 4.14 30.60 -22.03
N ARG A 182 4.48 29.92 -20.97
CA ARG A 182 5.05 28.56 -21.03
C ARG A 182 4.01 27.48 -21.35
N GLY A 183 2.73 27.86 -21.44
CA GLY A 183 1.59 26.95 -21.67
C GLY A 183 1.12 26.93 -23.11
N LEU A 184 -0.16 27.24 -23.29
CA LEU A 184 -0.88 27.16 -24.56
C LEU A 184 -1.41 28.51 -25.03
N ARG A 185 -0.97 29.64 -24.41
CA ARG A 185 -1.46 31.00 -24.71
C ARG A 185 -1.42 31.33 -26.20
N ASP A 186 -0.31 30.99 -26.85
CA ASP A 186 -0.06 31.37 -28.24
C ASP A 186 -0.86 30.53 -29.26
N LEU A 187 -1.54 29.48 -28.78
CA LEU A 187 -2.39 28.62 -29.61
C LEU A 187 -3.86 29.09 -29.63
N HIS A 188 -4.22 30.12 -28.86
CA HIS A 188 -5.59 30.67 -28.81
C HIS A 188 -6.67 29.58 -28.67
N VAL A 189 -6.57 28.74 -27.63
CA VAL A 189 -7.43 27.58 -27.41
C VAL A 189 -8.80 28.01 -26.87
N HIS A 190 -9.87 27.60 -27.56
CA HIS A 190 -11.26 27.75 -27.11
C HIS A 190 -11.73 26.45 -26.51
N LEU A 191 -11.84 26.40 -25.19
CA LEU A 191 -12.39 25.30 -24.38
C LEU A 191 -13.49 25.85 -23.46
N SER A 192 -14.68 25.26 -23.51
CA SER A 192 -15.79 25.68 -22.65
C SER A 192 -15.50 25.43 -21.15
N GLU A 193 -16.15 26.16 -20.25
CA GLU A 193 -16.00 25.94 -18.80
C GLU A 193 -16.52 24.52 -18.42
N GLU A 194 -17.55 24.01 -19.10
CA GLU A 194 -18.03 22.64 -18.93
C GLU A 194 -16.97 21.62 -19.36
N GLY A 195 -16.30 21.87 -20.49
CA GLY A 195 -15.20 21.04 -20.98
C GLY A 195 -14.00 21.05 -20.02
N LEU A 196 -13.66 22.23 -19.49
CA LEU A 196 -12.61 22.37 -18.50
C LEU A 196 -12.94 21.63 -17.20
N ALA A 197 -14.19 21.73 -16.74
CA ALA A 197 -14.66 21.00 -15.56
C ALA A 197 -14.66 19.48 -15.78
N ALA A 198 -14.99 19.01 -17.00
CA ALA A 198 -14.95 17.60 -17.37
C ALA A 198 -13.51 17.06 -17.33
N VAL A 199 -12.52 17.79 -17.87
CA VAL A 199 -11.11 17.42 -17.79
C VAL A 199 -10.63 17.41 -16.34
N ALA A 200 -11.03 18.39 -15.53
CA ALA A 200 -10.65 18.47 -14.14
C ALA A 200 -11.21 17.30 -13.31
N ALA A 201 -12.47 16.93 -13.54
CA ALA A 201 -13.10 15.78 -12.91
C ALA A 201 -12.46 14.45 -13.36
N PHE A 202 -12.13 14.34 -14.64
CA PHE A 202 -11.48 13.16 -15.21
C PHE A 202 -10.08 12.91 -14.62
N ALA A 203 -9.31 13.98 -14.39
CA ALA A 203 -7.97 13.91 -13.81
C ALA A 203 -7.92 13.39 -12.37
N ASN A 204 -9.03 13.38 -11.67
CA ASN A 204 -9.18 12.80 -10.32
C ASN A 204 -8.05 13.17 -9.34
N GLY A 205 -7.67 14.46 -9.31
CA GLY A 205 -6.66 14.98 -8.40
C GLY A 205 -5.20 14.88 -8.86
N ASP A 206 -4.94 14.36 -10.07
CA ASP A 206 -3.61 14.25 -10.67
C ASP A 206 -3.37 15.39 -11.68
N ALA A 207 -2.49 16.34 -11.33
CA ALA A 207 -2.12 17.47 -12.18
C ALA A 207 -1.45 17.05 -13.48
N ARG A 208 -0.62 16.00 -13.47
CA ARG A 208 0.07 15.50 -14.66
C ARG A 208 -0.92 14.92 -15.66
N SER A 209 -1.85 14.12 -15.17
CA SER A 209 -2.94 13.56 -15.96
C SER A 209 -3.81 14.67 -16.59
N ALA A 210 -4.17 15.69 -15.79
CA ALA A 210 -4.94 16.85 -16.27
C ALA A 210 -4.26 17.58 -17.42
N LEU A 211 -2.99 17.94 -17.24
CA LEU A 211 -2.22 18.65 -18.25
C LEU A 211 -1.96 17.82 -19.51
N SER A 212 -1.69 16.53 -19.35
CA SER A 212 -1.52 15.61 -20.49
C SER A 212 -2.83 15.43 -21.28
N THR A 213 -3.97 15.37 -20.59
CA THR A 213 -5.29 15.30 -21.24
C THR A 213 -5.60 16.59 -21.99
N LEU A 214 -5.33 17.75 -21.38
CA LEU A 214 -5.50 19.04 -22.04
C LEU A 214 -4.62 19.15 -23.30
N GLU A 215 -3.34 18.76 -23.19
CA GLU A 215 -2.41 18.76 -24.33
C GLU A 215 -2.89 17.85 -25.47
N MET A 216 -3.37 16.66 -25.13
CA MET A 216 -3.94 15.72 -26.11
C MET A 216 -5.22 16.27 -26.77
N LEU A 217 -6.10 16.92 -26.02
CA LEU A 217 -7.29 17.58 -26.54
C LEU A 217 -6.93 18.65 -27.55
N VAL A 218 -5.97 19.51 -27.21
CA VAL A 218 -5.52 20.60 -28.09
C VAL A 218 -4.86 20.09 -29.36
N MET A 219 -4.07 19.00 -29.27
CA MET A 219 -3.43 18.35 -30.44
C MET A 219 -4.42 17.69 -31.41
N ASN A 220 -5.60 17.30 -30.92
CA ASN A 220 -6.62 16.60 -31.71
C ASN A 220 -7.85 17.48 -32.00
N ALA A 221 -7.82 18.75 -31.65
CA ALA A 221 -8.92 19.68 -31.89
C ALA A 221 -8.84 20.32 -33.28
N ASP A 222 -9.94 20.89 -33.73
CA ASP A 222 -10.03 21.59 -34.99
C ASP A 222 -9.32 22.93 -34.95
N GLU A 223 -8.44 23.20 -35.93
CA GLU A 223 -7.84 24.50 -36.14
C GLU A 223 -8.64 25.28 -37.19
N ARG A 224 -9.05 26.51 -36.86
CA ARG A 224 -9.78 27.43 -37.74
C ARG A 224 -9.18 28.84 -37.57
N ASP A 225 -8.75 29.42 -38.66
CA ASP A 225 -8.19 30.80 -38.72
C ASP A 225 -7.02 31.04 -37.72
N GLY A 226 -6.25 29.98 -37.41
CA GLY A 226 -5.13 30.04 -36.46
C GLY A 226 -5.53 29.93 -35.00
N GLU A 227 -6.76 29.61 -34.70
CA GLU A 227 -7.31 29.34 -33.36
C GLU A 227 -7.77 27.88 -33.22
N ILE A 228 -7.67 27.31 -32.03
CA ILE A 228 -7.99 25.92 -31.77
C ILE A 228 -9.33 25.83 -31.03
N TYR A 229 -10.26 25.05 -31.57
CA TYR A 229 -11.60 24.86 -31.01
C TYR A 229 -11.78 23.42 -30.52
N VAL A 230 -11.86 23.24 -29.21
CA VAL A 230 -12.15 21.94 -28.60
C VAL A 230 -13.66 21.71 -28.53
N THR A 231 -14.14 20.72 -29.30
CA THR A 231 -15.57 20.37 -29.37
C THR A 231 -15.95 19.33 -28.33
N GLU A 232 -17.27 19.15 -28.11
CA GLU A 232 -17.78 18.05 -27.25
C GLU A 232 -17.38 16.68 -27.77
N GLU A 233 -17.25 16.52 -29.11
CA GLU A 233 -16.79 15.26 -29.71
C GLU A 233 -15.34 14.98 -29.38
N ASN A 234 -14.44 15.98 -29.45
CA ASN A 234 -13.04 15.85 -28.98
C ASN A 234 -12.97 15.45 -27.52
N LEU A 235 -13.80 16.09 -26.66
CA LEU A 235 -13.90 15.74 -25.24
C LEU A 235 -14.37 14.28 -25.07
N ALA A 236 -15.43 13.86 -25.77
CA ALA A 236 -15.94 12.50 -25.69
C ALA A 236 -14.90 11.46 -26.13
N GLN A 237 -14.13 11.73 -27.19
CA GLN A 237 -13.07 10.83 -27.66
C GLN A 237 -11.89 10.73 -26.67
N CYS A 238 -11.49 11.83 -26.06
CA CYS A 238 -10.35 11.87 -25.12
C CYS A 238 -10.72 11.41 -23.71
N ILE A 239 -11.96 11.61 -23.29
CA ILE A 239 -12.45 11.32 -21.93
C ILE A 239 -13.30 10.04 -21.87
N SER A 240 -13.73 9.48 -23.05
CA SER A 240 -14.72 8.40 -23.17
C SER A 240 -14.28 7.03 -22.64
N ARG A 241 -13.03 6.80 -22.36
CA ARG A 241 -12.63 5.73 -21.45
C ARG A 241 -12.57 6.32 -20.06
N LYS A 242 -13.58 6.09 -19.23
CA LYS A 242 -13.44 6.11 -17.78
C LYS A 242 -12.28 5.18 -17.44
N SER A 243 -11.07 5.68 -17.57
CA SER A 243 -9.99 5.20 -16.74
C SER A 243 -10.43 5.57 -15.34
N LEU A 244 -11.13 4.67 -14.67
CA LEU A 244 -11.18 4.65 -13.26
C LEU A 244 -9.71 4.61 -12.86
N LEU A 245 -9.11 5.76 -12.56
CA LEU A 245 -7.73 5.87 -12.12
C LEU A 245 -7.67 5.14 -10.78
N TYR A 246 -7.51 3.84 -10.91
CA TYR A 246 -7.22 2.96 -9.81
C TYR A 246 -5.71 3.02 -9.60
N ASP A 247 -5.30 3.76 -8.58
CA ASP A 247 -3.93 3.69 -8.11
C ASP A 247 -3.74 2.32 -7.45
N LYS A 248 -3.16 1.37 -8.20
CA LYS A 248 -2.92 -0.01 -7.75
C LYS A 248 -2.06 -0.12 -6.49
N SER A 249 -1.45 0.96 -6.05
CA SER A 249 -0.53 1.02 -4.93
C SER A 249 -0.85 2.15 -3.93
N GLY A 250 -1.92 2.93 -4.15
CA GLY A 250 -2.28 4.08 -3.33
C GLY A 250 -3.28 3.81 -2.21
N GLU A 251 -3.62 4.86 -1.48
CA GLU A 251 -4.58 4.83 -0.36
C GLU A 251 -5.96 4.31 -0.79
N GLU A 252 -6.41 4.63 -2.01
CA GLU A 252 -7.72 4.18 -2.53
C GLU A 252 -7.77 2.65 -2.70
N HIS A 253 -6.67 2.01 -3.13
CA HIS A 253 -6.54 0.56 -3.17
C HIS A 253 -6.82 -0.08 -1.80
N TYR A 254 -6.19 0.43 -0.74
CA TYR A 254 -6.41 -0.08 0.62
C TYR A 254 -7.81 0.24 1.15
N ASN A 255 -8.37 1.39 0.78
CA ASN A 255 -9.72 1.77 1.16
C ASN A 255 -10.78 0.86 0.52
N LEU A 256 -10.65 0.55 -0.77
CA LEU A 256 -11.59 -0.30 -1.49
C LEU A 256 -11.58 -1.74 -0.98
N ILE A 257 -10.40 -2.35 -0.80
CA ILE A 257 -10.33 -3.72 -0.24
C ILE A 257 -10.81 -3.75 1.23
N SER A 258 -10.56 -2.69 1.99
CA SER A 258 -11.08 -2.55 3.35
C SER A 258 -12.60 -2.41 3.37
N ALA A 259 -13.17 -1.67 2.41
CA ALA A 259 -14.62 -1.53 2.25
C ALA A 259 -15.28 -2.87 1.90
N LEU A 260 -14.67 -3.63 0.96
CA LEU A 260 -15.13 -4.99 0.62
C LEU A 260 -15.13 -5.89 1.86
N HIS A 261 -14.05 -5.97 2.61
CA HIS A 261 -13.96 -6.79 3.82
C HIS A 261 -14.96 -6.36 4.90
N LYS A 262 -15.11 -5.05 5.13
CA LYS A 262 -16.06 -4.52 6.11
C LYS A 262 -17.51 -4.80 5.72
N SER A 263 -17.84 -4.75 4.43
CA SER A 263 -19.16 -5.10 3.93
C SER A 263 -19.46 -6.59 4.14
N MET A 264 -18.53 -7.48 3.78
CA MET A 264 -18.67 -8.92 4.05
C MET A 264 -18.80 -9.21 5.55
N ARG A 265 -18.00 -8.53 6.40
CA ARG A 265 -18.05 -8.69 7.86
C ARG A 265 -19.36 -8.20 8.44
N ASN A 266 -19.95 -7.16 7.87
CA ASN A 266 -21.28 -6.63 8.22
C ASN A 266 -22.43 -7.47 7.66
N SER A 267 -22.15 -8.56 6.93
CA SER A 267 -23.15 -9.39 6.27
C SER A 267 -24.03 -8.62 5.27
N ASP A 268 -23.41 -7.68 4.55
CA ASP A 268 -24.02 -6.88 3.49
C ASP A 268 -23.48 -7.35 2.12
N PRO A 269 -24.15 -8.33 1.48
CA PRO A 269 -23.70 -8.86 0.21
C PRO A 269 -23.79 -7.84 -0.94
N ASP A 270 -24.77 -6.94 -0.92
CA ASP A 270 -24.97 -5.95 -1.99
C ASP A 270 -23.83 -4.93 -1.99
N ALA A 271 -23.48 -4.38 -0.81
CA ALA A 271 -22.33 -3.50 -0.67
C ALA A 271 -21.01 -4.23 -1.02
N ALA A 272 -20.86 -5.49 -0.61
CA ALA A 272 -19.67 -6.28 -0.91
C ALA A 272 -19.51 -6.50 -2.43
N VAL A 273 -20.55 -6.87 -3.14
CA VAL A 273 -20.55 -7.02 -4.60
C VAL A 273 -20.26 -5.69 -5.31
N TYR A 274 -20.82 -4.58 -4.82
CA TYR A 274 -20.51 -3.26 -5.35
C TYR A 274 -19.02 -2.92 -5.25
N TRP A 275 -18.40 -3.12 -4.09
CA TRP A 275 -16.98 -2.82 -3.89
C TRP A 275 -16.09 -3.77 -4.70
N LEU A 276 -16.47 -5.06 -4.82
CA LEU A 276 -15.79 -6.01 -5.70
C LEU A 276 -15.82 -5.52 -7.16
N ALA A 277 -17.00 -5.19 -7.67
CA ALA A 277 -17.17 -4.71 -9.04
C ALA A 277 -16.37 -3.44 -9.28
N ARG A 278 -16.41 -2.47 -8.33
CA ARG A 278 -15.64 -1.23 -8.43
C ARG A 278 -14.13 -1.47 -8.52
N MET A 279 -13.60 -2.45 -7.78
CA MET A 279 -12.18 -2.83 -7.85
C MET A 279 -11.83 -3.43 -9.22
N LEU A 280 -12.62 -4.39 -9.69
CA LEU A 280 -12.36 -5.09 -10.95
C LEU A 280 -12.49 -4.16 -12.17
N GLU A 281 -13.53 -3.33 -12.21
CA GLU A 281 -13.74 -2.33 -13.27
C GLU A 281 -12.66 -1.24 -13.26
N ALA A 282 -12.06 -0.96 -12.10
CA ALA A 282 -10.94 -0.07 -11.96
C ALA A 282 -9.60 -0.70 -12.40
N GLY A 283 -9.59 -1.98 -12.78
CA GLY A 283 -8.41 -2.72 -13.27
C GLY A 283 -7.55 -3.33 -12.18
N GLU A 284 -8.11 -3.60 -10.98
CA GLU A 284 -7.42 -4.37 -9.95
C GLU A 284 -7.11 -5.79 -10.43
N ASP A 285 -5.99 -6.33 -9.96
CA ASP A 285 -5.62 -7.74 -10.19
C ASP A 285 -6.64 -8.67 -9.51
N PRO A 286 -7.42 -9.47 -10.27
CA PRO A 286 -8.36 -10.42 -9.69
C PRO A 286 -7.72 -11.40 -8.71
N LEU A 287 -6.45 -11.76 -8.92
CA LEU A 287 -5.71 -12.63 -8.00
C LEU A 287 -5.38 -11.94 -6.69
N TYR A 288 -5.16 -10.63 -6.70
CA TYR A 288 -5.03 -9.87 -5.45
C TYR A 288 -6.33 -9.90 -4.65
N VAL A 289 -7.47 -9.59 -5.29
CA VAL A 289 -8.79 -9.65 -4.65
C VAL A 289 -9.05 -11.05 -4.10
N ALA A 290 -8.82 -12.09 -4.92
CA ALA A 290 -9.00 -13.48 -4.52
C ALA A 290 -8.16 -13.88 -3.29
N ARG A 291 -6.89 -13.44 -3.22
CA ARG A 291 -6.03 -13.62 -2.02
C ARG A 291 -6.64 -13.01 -0.77
N ARG A 292 -7.19 -11.80 -0.91
CA ARG A 292 -7.81 -11.08 0.21
C ARG A 292 -9.11 -11.76 0.65
N VAL A 293 -9.91 -12.24 -0.28
CA VAL A 293 -11.14 -13.01 -0.03
C VAL A 293 -10.81 -14.35 0.68
N THR A 294 -9.74 -15.02 0.24
CA THR A 294 -9.26 -16.27 0.88
C THR A 294 -8.81 -16.01 2.34
N ARG A 295 -8.10 -14.90 2.58
CA ARG A 295 -7.74 -14.52 3.96
C ARG A 295 -8.99 -14.26 4.80
N PHE A 296 -9.97 -13.53 4.28
CA PHE A 296 -11.23 -13.25 4.98
C PHE A 296 -11.96 -14.55 5.39
N ALA A 297 -11.97 -15.55 4.51
CA ALA A 297 -12.61 -16.84 4.80
C ALA A 297 -12.03 -17.51 6.05
N ALA A 298 -10.73 -17.42 6.28
CA ALA A 298 -10.08 -18.00 7.46
C ALA A 298 -10.12 -17.07 8.69
N GLU A 299 -10.03 -15.74 8.48
CA GLU A 299 -9.92 -14.73 9.54
C GLU A 299 -11.27 -14.39 10.17
N ASP A 300 -12.32 -14.21 9.34
CA ASP A 300 -13.63 -13.71 9.76
C ASP A 300 -14.74 -14.76 9.80
N VAL A 301 -14.60 -15.87 9.08
CA VAL A 301 -15.54 -17.00 9.10
C VAL A 301 -14.97 -18.18 9.86
N GLY A 302 -13.76 -18.60 9.53
CA GLY A 302 -13.03 -19.66 10.23
C GLY A 302 -13.82 -20.97 10.34
N LEU A 303 -13.81 -21.54 11.55
CA LEU A 303 -14.51 -22.81 11.83
C LEU A 303 -16.02 -22.66 12.07
N ALA A 304 -16.56 -21.45 12.04
CA ALA A 304 -18.01 -21.25 12.04
C ALA A 304 -18.63 -21.84 10.76
N ASP A 305 -17.90 -21.74 9.63
CA ASP A 305 -18.23 -22.48 8.39
C ASP A 305 -16.94 -22.90 7.66
N PRO A 306 -16.46 -24.13 7.86
CA PRO A 306 -15.24 -24.63 7.23
C PRO A 306 -15.26 -24.63 5.69
N ARG A 307 -16.43 -24.65 5.06
CA ARG A 307 -16.58 -24.58 3.59
C ARG A 307 -16.20 -23.21 3.02
N ALA A 308 -16.21 -22.17 3.83
CA ALA A 308 -15.86 -20.82 3.43
C ALA A 308 -14.46 -20.77 2.80
N LEU A 309 -13.48 -21.43 3.41
CA LEU A 309 -12.11 -21.49 2.88
C LEU A 309 -12.04 -22.29 1.57
N GLU A 310 -12.77 -23.39 1.44
CA GLU A 310 -12.82 -24.21 0.23
C GLU A 310 -13.35 -23.39 -0.96
N ILE A 311 -14.45 -22.67 -0.76
CA ILE A 311 -15.06 -21.79 -1.79
C ILE A 311 -14.13 -20.67 -2.18
N ALA A 312 -13.50 -20.01 -1.21
CA ALA A 312 -12.56 -18.91 -1.48
C ALA A 312 -11.32 -19.39 -2.25
N VAL A 313 -10.79 -20.58 -1.93
CA VAL A 313 -9.67 -21.20 -2.66
C VAL A 313 -10.10 -21.62 -4.07
N ALA A 314 -11.29 -22.18 -4.24
CA ALA A 314 -11.83 -22.51 -5.56
C ALA A 314 -11.99 -21.26 -6.44
N ALA A 315 -12.50 -20.16 -5.88
CA ALA A 315 -12.59 -18.87 -6.58
C ALA A 315 -11.20 -18.32 -6.96
N TYR A 316 -10.20 -18.43 -6.07
CA TYR A 316 -8.81 -18.06 -6.38
C TYR A 316 -8.26 -18.88 -7.58
N GLN A 317 -8.47 -20.19 -7.57
CA GLN A 317 -8.03 -21.07 -8.66
C GLN A 317 -8.76 -20.74 -9.97
N ALA A 318 -10.05 -20.47 -9.93
CA ALA A 318 -10.81 -20.03 -11.09
C ALA A 318 -10.26 -18.73 -11.68
N CYS A 319 -9.95 -17.74 -10.83
CA CYS A 319 -9.29 -16.50 -11.28
C CYS A 319 -7.95 -16.75 -11.96
N HIS A 320 -7.18 -17.71 -11.45
CA HIS A 320 -5.88 -18.08 -12.01
C HIS A 320 -6.00 -18.78 -13.38
N TYR A 321 -6.99 -19.66 -13.55
CA TYR A 321 -7.14 -20.45 -14.78
C TYR A 321 -7.91 -19.73 -15.88
N ILE A 322 -8.92 -18.95 -15.51
CA ILE A 322 -9.86 -18.35 -16.46
C ILE A 322 -9.47 -16.89 -16.77
N GLY A 323 -9.06 -16.13 -15.73
CA GLY A 323 -8.72 -14.71 -15.86
C GLY A 323 -9.94 -13.78 -15.96
N PHE A 324 -9.67 -12.48 -16.00
CA PHE A 324 -10.69 -11.44 -16.18
C PHE A 324 -11.02 -11.27 -17.68
N PRO A 325 -12.29 -11.02 -18.06
CA PRO A 325 -13.43 -10.70 -17.20
C PRO A 325 -14.19 -11.91 -16.62
N GLU A 326 -14.05 -13.11 -17.15
CA GLU A 326 -14.92 -14.25 -16.86
C GLU A 326 -14.84 -14.71 -15.40
N CYS A 327 -13.71 -14.51 -14.72
CA CYS A 327 -13.54 -14.88 -13.31
C CYS A 327 -14.35 -14.01 -12.33
N ASN A 328 -14.98 -12.91 -12.79
CA ASN A 328 -15.77 -12.01 -11.95
C ASN A 328 -16.93 -12.74 -11.24
N VAL A 329 -17.58 -13.70 -11.94
CA VAL A 329 -18.70 -14.48 -11.39
C VAL A 329 -18.26 -15.36 -10.22
N HIS A 330 -17.09 -15.99 -10.33
CA HIS A 330 -16.52 -16.84 -9.28
C HIS A 330 -16.14 -16.05 -8.02
N LEU A 331 -15.60 -14.84 -8.21
CA LEU A 331 -15.35 -13.93 -7.10
C LEU A 331 -16.64 -13.44 -6.46
N THR A 332 -17.64 -13.13 -7.27
CA THR A 332 -18.97 -12.70 -6.78
C THR A 332 -19.62 -13.81 -5.94
N GLU A 333 -19.59 -15.08 -6.40
CA GLU A 333 -20.09 -16.23 -5.65
C GLU A 333 -19.40 -16.34 -4.29
N ALA A 334 -18.07 -16.29 -4.25
CA ALA A 334 -17.31 -16.34 -3.00
C ALA A 334 -17.64 -15.17 -2.06
N VAL A 335 -17.73 -13.96 -2.58
CA VAL A 335 -18.04 -12.74 -1.79
C VAL A 335 -19.45 -12.81 -1.20
N ILE A 336 -20.45 -13.24 -1.97
CA ILE A 336 -21.82 -13.41 -1.46
C ILE A 336 -21.85 -14.51 -0.40
N TYR A 337 -21.24 -15.67 -0.67
CA TYR A 337 -21.18 -16.74 0.30
C TYR A 337 -20.56 -16.30 1.62
N LEU A 338 -19.41 -15.66 1.58
CA LEU A 338 -18.70 -15.17 2.75
C LEU A 338 -19.45 -14.06 3.48
N SER A 339 -20.21 -13.24 2.76
CA SER A 339 -21.08 -12.23 3.37
C SER A 339 -22.17 -12.85 4.22
N LEU A 340 -22.74 -13.96 3.77
CA LEU A 340 -23.86 -14.63 4.43
C LEU A 340 -23.45 -15.73 5.43
N ALA A 341 -22.20 -16.20 5.37
CA ALA A 341 -21.65 -17.17 6.29
C ALA A 341 -21.64 -16.66 7.75
N PRO A 342 -21.82 -17.53 8.75
CA PRO A 342 -21.66 -17.16 10.16
C PRO A 342 -20.22 -16.68 10.41
N LYS A 343 -20.04 -15.67 11.27
CA LYS A 343 -18.74 -15.03 11.51
C LYS A 343 -18.10 -15.52 12.80
N SER A 344 -16.80 -15.85 12.72
CA SER A 344 -15.95 -16.13 13.88
C SER A 344 -14.50 -15.73 13.59
N ASN A 345 -13.92 -14.92 14.46
CA ASN A 345 -12.52 -14.56 14.42
C ASN A 345 -11.67 -15.35 15.43
N ALA A 346 -12.19 -16.48 15.92
CA ALA A 346 -11.52 -17.30 16.94
C ALA A 346 -10.15 -17.81 16.49
N MET A 347 -9.95 -18.03 15.19
CA MET A 347 -8.67 -18.48 14.64
C MET A 347 -7.60 -17.40 14.75
N GLU A 348 -7.92 -16.16 14.37
CA GLU A 348 -7.00 -15.03 14.44
C GLU A 348 -6.65 -14.69 15.88
N THR A 349 -7.64 -14.58 16.75
CA THR A 349 -7.43 -14.29 18.18
C THR A 349 -6.58 -15.36 18.86
N ALA A 350 -6.81 -16.65 18.54
CA ALA A 350 -5.99 -17.74 19.06
C ALA A 350 -4.52 -17.61 18.64
N TYR A 351 -4.27 -17.38 17.35
CA TYR A 351 -2.91 -17.21 16.84
C TYR A 351 -2.20 -15.98 17.43
N LEU A 352 -2.89 -14.84 17.50
CA LEU A 352 -2.31 -13.60 18.05
C LEU A 352 -1.94 -13.75 19.52
N ALA A 353 -2.78 -14.38 20.33
CA ALA A 353 -2.51 -14.67 21.74
C ALA A 353 -1.31 -15.62 21.89
N ALA A 354 -1.28 -16.71 21.12
CA ALA A 354 -0.15 -17.65 21.14
C ALA A 354 1.15 -17.02 20.66
N ALA A 355 1.10 -16.18 19.61
CA ALA A 355 2.26 -15.47 19.09
C ALA A 355 2.82 -14.44 20.09
N ALA A 356 1.97 -13.78 20.89
CA ALA A 356 2.40 -12.87 21.93
C ALA A 356 3.20 -13.60 23.02
N ASP A 357 2.69 -14.73 23.51
CA ASP A 357 3.41 -15.57 24.48
C ASP A 357 4.71 -16.13 23.89
N ALA A 358 4.68 -16.63 22.66
CA ALA A 358 5.86 -17.17 22.01
C ALA A 358 6.99 -16.13 21.83
N ARG A 359 6.67 -14.86 21.59
CA ARG A 359 7.67 -13.77 21.49
C ARG A 359 8.32 -13.46 22.81
N THR A 360 7.58 -13.55 23.92
CA THR A 360 8.08 -13.25 25.27
C THR A 360 8.80 -14.44 25.90
N MET A 361 8.51 -15.66 25.45
CA MET A 361 8.97 -16.92 26.03
C MET A 361 9.78 -17.77 25.03
N LEU A 362 10.62 -17.15 24.21
CA LEU A 362 11.44 -17.84 23.19
C LEU A 362 12.38 -18.92 23.75
N ALA A 363 12.77 -18.82 25.03
CA ALA A 363 13.70 -19.73 25.68
C ALA A 363 13.03 -20.95 26.34
N GLU A 364 11.69 -21.00 26.38
CA GLU A 364 10.98 -22.13 26.99
C GLU A 364 11.19 -23.42 26.21
N PRO A 365 11.69 -24.48 26.83
CA PRO A 365 12.00 -25.71 26.12
C PRO A 365 10.71 -26.50 25.81
N VAL A 366 10.74 -27.26 24.71
CA VAL A 366 9.71 -28.24 24.40
C VAL A 366 9.67 -29.30 25.54
N PRO A 367 8.50 -29.64 26.12
CA PRO A 367 8.40 -30.65 27.17
C PRO A 367 9.00 -32.02 26.74
N PHE A 368 9.73 -32.66 27.64
CA PHE A 368 10.45 -33.91 27.33
C PHE A 368 9.52 -35.02 26.78
N VAL A 369 8.31 -35.11 27.30
CA VAL A 369 7.32 -36.11 26.92
C VAL A 369 6.95 -36.08 25.44
N ILE A 370 7.02 -34.91 24.78
CA ILE A 370 6.67 -34.76 23.34
C ILE A 370 7.93 -34.57 22.46
N ARG A 371 9.15 -34.70 22.99
CA ARG A 371 10.37 -34.65 22.19
C ARG A 371 10.60 -35.96 21.47
N ASN A 372 11.03 -35.89 20.21
CA ASN A 372 11.48 -37.09 19.48
C ASN A 372 12.81 -37.61 20.01
N ALA A 373 12.97 -38.93 20.12
CA ALA A 373 14.17 -39.62 20.60
C ALA A 373 14.73 -40.59 19.52
N PRO A 374 15.22 -40.11 18.35
CA PRO A 374 15.69 -40.98 17.27
C PRO A 374 17.01 -41.69 17.59
N THR A 375 17.82 -41.21 18.54
CA THR A 375 19.07 -41.79 18.92
C THR A 375 19.03 -42.45 20.31
N LYS A 376 19.97 -43.40 20.56
CA LYS A 376 20.10 -44.06 21.87
C LYS A 376 20.41 -43.05 22.97
N LEU A 377 21.28 -42.08 22.71
CA LEU A 377 21.62 -41.01 23.66
C LEU A 377 20.41 -40.17 24.04
N MET A 378 19.55 -39.84 23.08
CA MET A 378 18.33 -39.07 23.38
C MET A 378 17.35 -39.84 24.27
N LYS A 379 17.24 -41.17 24.07
CA LYS A 379 16.45 -42.04 24.94
C LYS A 379 17.04 -42.08 26.36
N GLU A 380 18.34 -42.16 26.50
CA GLU A 380 19.06 -42.10 27.79
C GLU A 380 18.88 -40.76 28.51
N LEU A 381 18.64 -39.68 27.76
CA LEU A 381 18.33 -38.34 28.25
C LEU A 381 16.82 -38.09 28.47
N ASP A 382 16.02 -39.16 28.56
CA ASP A 382 14.58 -39.10 28.83
C ASP A 382 13.71 -38.38 27.75
N TYR A 383 14.21 -38.22 26.53
CA TYR A 383 13.41 -37.67 25.43
C TYR A 383 12.30 -38.66 25.07
N GLY A 384 11.05 -38.15 24.99
CA GLY A 384 9.85 -38.95 24.73
C GLY A 384 9.42 -39.88 25.84
N LYS A 385 10.07 -39.81 27.02
CA LYS A 385 9.70 -40.64 28.17
C LYS A 385 8.31 -40.27 28.68
N GLY A 386 7.43 -41.28 28.76
CA GLY A 386 6.06 -41.11 29.16
C GLY A 386 5.12 -40.64 28.04
N TYR A 387 5.61 -40.61 26.78
CA TYR A 387 4.74 -40.36 25.64
C TYR A 387 3.65 -41.46 25.52
N GLN A 388 2.42 -41.04 25.31
CA GLN A 388 1.26 -41.90 25.10
C GLN A 388 0.72 -41.63 23.70
N TYR A 389 0.65 -42.70 22.88
CA TYR A 389 0.08 -42.56 21.57
C TYR A 389 -1.45 -42.55 21.67
N ALA A 390 -2.10 -41.47 21.27
CA ALA A 390 -3.56 -41.33 21.48
C ALA A 390 -4.38 -42.41 20.79
N HIS A 391 -3.92 -42.97 19.68
CA HIS A 391 -4.61 -44.03 18.97
C HIS A 391 -4.63 -45.38 19.72
N ASP A 392 -3.79 -45.55 20.76
CA ASP A 392 -3.78 -46.73 21.62
C ASP A 392 -4.83 -46.62 22.76
N THR A 393 -5.54 -45.49 22.86
CA THR A 393 -6.62 -45.29 23.85
C THR A 393 -8.00 -45.42 23.18
N GLU A 394 -9.00 -45.82 23.94
CA GLU A 394 -10.37 -46.04 23.44
C GLU A 394 -10.97 -44.72 22.90
N GLU A 395 -10.76 -43.61 23.59
CA GLU A 395 -11.30 -42.31 23.21
C GLU A 395 -10.38 -41.52 22.26
N HIS A 396 -9.24 -42.09 21.89
CA HIS A 396 -8.20 -41.44 21.07
C HIS A 396 -7.71 -40.09 21.64
N ILE A 397 -7.64 -40.03 22.98
CA ILE A 397 -7.20 -38.86 23.73
C ILE A 397 -6.22 -39.26 24.82
N THR A 398 -5.26 -38.39 25.12
CA THR A 398 -4.37 -38.55 26.26
C THR A 398 -4.34 -37.28 27.11
N ASN A 399 -3.92 -37.38 28.35
CA ASN A 399 -3.77 -36.22 29.24
C ASN A 399 -2.31 -35.89 29.48
N MET A 400 -1.49 -35.86 28.41
CA MET A 400 -0.11 -35.40 28.47
C MET A 400 -0.05 -33.89 28.48
N GLN A 401 0.94 -33.33 29.18
CA GLN A 401 1.27 -31.93 29.13
C GLN A 401 2.06 -31.63 27.83
N CYS A 402 1.45 -30.88 26.92
CA CYS A 402 2.04 -30.51 25.64
C CYS A 402 2.58 -29.07 25.61
N LEU A 403 2.14 -28.20 26.53
CA LEU A 403 2.65 -26.84 26.67
C LEU A 403 3.89 -26.83 27.60
N PRO A 404 4.82 -25.87 27.43
CA PRO A 404 5.87 -25.59 28.41
C PRO A 404 5.29 -25.34 29.80
N ASP A 405 6.07 -25.63 30.85
CA ASP A 405 5.63 -25.51 32.25
C ASP A 405 5.08 -24.11 32.57
N ALA A 406 5.71 -23.07 32.05
CA ALA A 406 5.28 -21.67 32.22
C ALA A 406 3.93 -21.33 31.56
N LEU A 407 3.44 -22.17 30.64
CA LEU A 407 2.20 -21.96 29.90
C LEU A 407 1.10 -22.99 30.26
N VAL A 408 1.33 -23.82 31.27
CA VAL A 408 0.34 -24.79 31.73
C VAL A 408 -0.95 -24.08 32.16
N GLY A 409 -2.08 -24.56 31.63
CA GLY A 409 -3.40 -23.98 31.90
C GLY A 409 -3.79 -22.82 30.98
N LYS A 410 -2.88 -22.32 30.12
CA LYS A 410 -3.24 -21.35 29.07
C LYS A 410 -4.17 -21.99 28.03
N ALA A 411 -5.16 -21.22 27.61
CA ALA A 411 -6.04 -21.56 26.49
C ALA A 411 -5.96 -20.44 25.44
N TYR A 412 -5.71 -20.78 24.21
CA TYR A 412 -5.63 -19.83 23.10
C TYR A 412 -6.89 -19.89 22.23
N TYR A 413 -7.43 -21.09 21.97
CA TYR A 413 -8.62 -21.27 21.18
C TYR A 413 -9.88 -21.21 22.06
N HIS A 414 -10.71 -20.20 21.76
CA HIS A 414 -11.99 -19.96 22.42
C HIS A 414 -13.09 -20.02 21.35
N PRO A 415 -13.68 -21.20 21.09
CA PRO A 415 -14.71 -21.36 20.08
C PRO A 415 -15.95 -20.54 20.40
N THR A 416 -16.54 -19.93 19.37
CA THR A 416 -17.81 -19.21 19.46
C THR A 416 -19.00 -20.18 19.44
N GLU A 417 -20.21 -19.63 19.48
CA GLU A 417 -21.46 -20.41 19.27
C GLU A 417 -21.93 -20.36 17.82
N GLN A 418 -21.19 -19.68 16.96
CA GLN A 418 -21.63 -19.45 15.59
C GLN A 418 -21.41 -20.67 14.70
N GLY A 419 -22.43 -21.00 13.90
CA GLY A 419 -22.36 -22.05 12.89
C GLY A 419 -21.88 -23.40 13.43
N MET A 420 -20.90 -24.00 12.77
CA MET A 420 -20.33 -25.30 13.19
C MET A 420 -19.43 -25.19 14.42
N GLU A 421 -18.98 -23.99 14.78
CA GLU A 421 -18.04 -23.83 15.89
C GLU A 421 -18.66 -24.18 17.25
N GLY A 422 -19.98 -24.11 17.38
CA GLY A 422 -20.70 -24.62 18.54
C GLY A 422 -20.42 -26.11 18.82
N ARG A 423 -20.34 -26.96 17.77
CA ARG A 423 -19.96 -28.37 17.90
C ARG A 423 -18.52 -28.59 18.36
N PHE A 424 -17.61 -27.75 17.88
CA PHE A 424 -16.21 -27.76 18.33
C PHE A 424 -16.11 -27.34 19.81
N ARG A 425 -16.93 -26.39 20.27
CA ARG A 425 -17.02 -26.01 21.67
C ARG A 425 -17.50 -27.19 22.55
N GLU A 426 -18.59 -27.84 22.18
CA GLU A 426 -19.08 -29.00 22.89
C GLU A 426 -18.03 -30.12 22.98
N ARG A 427 -17.31 -30.38 21.89
CA ARG A 427 -16.23 -31.36 21.86
C ARG A 427 -15.05 -30.94 22.74
N LEU A 428 -14.67 -29.69 22.72
CA LEU A 428 -13.60 -29.16 23.57
C LEU A 428 -13.92 -29.24 25.04
N ASP A 429 -15.16 -28.93 25.42
CA ASP A 429 -15.61 -29.00 26.81
C ASP A 429 -15.69 -30.46 27.29
N TRP A 430 -16.13 -31.38 26.42
CA TRP A 430 -16.08 -32.81 26.72
C TRP A 430 -14.60 -33.26 26.91
N ILE A 431 -13.66 -32.88 26.06
CA ILE A 431 -12.24 -33.19 26.20
C ILE A 431 -11.67 -32.63 27.53
N LYS A 432 -12.00 -31.41 27.90
CA LYS A 432 -11.56 -30.79 29.15
C LYS A 432 -12.09 -31.59 30.37
N ASN A 433 -13.36 -31.96 30.34
CA ASN A 433 -13.97 -32.77 31.41
C ASN A 433 -13.36 -34.18 31.48
N TRP A 434 -13.11 -34.80 30.34
CA TRP A 434 -12.43 -36.09 30.29
C TRP A 434 -11.03 -36.00 30.91
N LYS A 435 -10.23 -35.02 30.52
CA LYS A 435 -8.87 -34.79 31.07
C LYS A 435 -8.88 -34.50 32.57
N LYS A 436 -9.88 -33.79 33.08
CA LYS A 436 -10.05 -33.53 34.51
C LYS A 436 -10.30 -34.81 35.31
N ASN A 437 -11.07 -35.75 34.72
CA ASN A 437 -11.40 -37.04 35.36
C ASN A 437 -10.31 -38.10 35.17
N HIS A 438 -9.35 -37.88 34.27
CA HIS A 438 -8.22 -38.78 33.98
C HIS A 438 -6.90 -38.02 34.17
N PRO A 439 -6.47 -37.74 35.42
CA PRO A 439 -5.26 -36.98 35.66
C PRO A 439 -4.01 -37.68 35.07
N PRO A 440 -2.98 -36.93 34.69
CA PRO A 440 -1.74 -37.53 34.18
C PRO A 440 -1.22 -38.58 35.18
N ARG A 441 -0.77 -39.75 34.69
CA ARG A 441 -0.14 -40.75 35.56
C ARG A 441 1.10 -40.15 36.19
N ASN A 442 1.12 -40.03 37.52
CA ASN A 442 2.27 -39.54 38.27
C ASN A 442 3.48 -40.45 38.05
N LYS A 443 4.69 -39.84 38.02
CA LYS A 443 5.99 -40.54 37.92
C LYS A 443 6.27 -41.55 39.06
N SER A 444 5.41 -41.63 40.09
CA SER A 444 5.57 -42.46 41.28
C SER A 444 4.93 -43.83 41.22
N ASP A 445 4.18 -44.19 40.14
CA ASP A 445 3.50 -45.46 40.06
C ASP A 445 4.26 -46.49 39.18
N LYS A 446 5.55 -46.67 39.48
CA LYS A 446 6.31 -47.86 39.06
C LYS A 446 7.24 -48.26 40.17
#